data_fcfd97c7bd2c198540f819a9e00769b2
#
_entry.id   fcfd97c7bd2c198540f819a9e00769b2
#
_cell.length_a   1.000
_cell.length_b   1.000
_cell.length_c   1.000
_cell.angle_alpha   90.00
_cell.angle_beta   90.00
_cell.angle_gamma   90.00
#
_symmetry.space_group_name_H-M   'P 1'
#
loop_
_entity.id
_entity.type
_entity.pdbx_description
1 polymer ?
#
loop_
_entity_poly.entity_id
_entity_poly.type
_entity_poly.pdbx_seq_one_letter_code
_entity_poly.pdbx_strand_id
1 'polypeptide(L)' 'MKHLLILVTYKLKSGMRDAFLKTMSESGILEEVLKEDGIVRYHYYLDESNPDIILLVEEWLAAEHQ' A
#
# COMPACT_ATOMS: atom_id res chain seq x y z
N MET A 1 -1.81 -22.82 2.51
CA MET A 1 -1.92 -21.84 1.42
C MET A 1 -0.82 -20.80 1.55
N LYS A 2 -0.18 -20.49 0.47
CA LYS A 2 0.92 -19.52 0.48
C LYS A 2 0.39 -18.11 0.27
N HIS A 3 1.05 -17.16 0.90
CA HIS A 3 0.78 -15.75 0.67
C HIS A 3 2.00 -15.10 0.06
N LEU A 4 1.76 -14.16 -0.82
CA LEU A 4 2.81 -13.32 -1.39
C LEU A 4 2.76 -11.97 -0.69
N LEU A 5 3.87 -11.58 -0.10
CA LEU A 5 3.97 -10.31 0.61
C LEU A 5 4.85 -9.37 -0.20
N ILE A 6 4.32 -8.21 -0.53
CA ILE A 6 5.05 -7.19 -1.27
C ILE A 6 5.16 -5.95 -0.41
N LEU A 7 6.38 -5.45 -0.26
CA LEU A 7 6.67 -4.26 0.53
C LEU A 7 7.21 -3.18 -0.40
N VAL A 8 6.58 -2.01 -0.39
CA VAL A 8 7.01 -0.88 -1.21
C VAL A 8 7.25 0.31 -0.30
N THR A 9 8.47 0.84 -0.33
CA THR A 9 8.82 2.02 0.44
C THR A 9 8.75 3.25 -0.46
N TYR A 10 7.95 4.23 -0.07
CA TYR A 10 7.87 5.51 -0.76
C TYR A 10 8.65 6.54 0.02
N LYS A 11 9.63 7.16 -0.63
CA LYS A 11 10.37 8.29 -0.07
C LYS A 11 9.84 9.55 -0.75
N LEU A 12 9.10 10.33 -0.01
CA LEU A 12 8.41 11.49 -0.54
C LEU A 12 9.25 12.76 -0.35
N LYS A 13 8.93 13.79 -1.12
CA LYS A 13 9.50 15.09 -0.88
C LYS A 13 9.04 15.60 0.49
N SER A 14 9.89 16.41 1.11
CA SER A 14 9.64 16.91 2.46
C SER A 14 8.25 17.54 2.57
N GLY A 15 7.51 17.11 3.60
CA GLY A 15 6.20 17.66 3.91
C GLY A 15 5.06 17.18 3.03
N MET A 16 5.29 16.19 2.15
CA MET A 16 4.27 15.76 1.18
C MET A 16 3.47 14.52 1.60
N ARG A 17 3.75 13.99 2.80
CA ARG A 17 3.11 12.73 3.19
C ARG A 17 1.59 12.84 3.30
N ASP A 18 1.09 13.90 3.93
CA ASP A 18 -0.35 14.07 4.09
C ASP A 18 -1.03 14.27 2.73
N ALA A 19 -0.39 15.03 1.84
CA ALA A 19 -0.92 15.25 0.50
C ALA A 19 -0.96 13.95 -0.30
N PHE A 20 0.07 13.12 -0.16
CA PHE A 20 0.12 11.82 -0.82
C PHE A 20 -1.03 10.92 -0.33
N LEU A 21 -1.20 10.83 0.97
CA LEU A 21 -2.25 9.98 1.55
C LEU A 21 -3.63 10.47 1.14
N LYS A 22 -3.83 11.77 1.12
CA LYS A 22 -5.11 12.33 0.69
C LYS A 22 -5.38 12.00 -0.79
N THR A 23 -4.37 12.16 -1.64
CA THR A 23 -4.50 11.84 -3.06
C THR A 23 -4.86 10.36 -3.24
N MET A 24 -4.19 9.47 -2.51
CA MET A 24 -4.47 8.04 -2.61
C MET A 24 -5.88 7.71 -2.14
N SER A 25 -6.34 8.34 -1.06
CA SER A 25 -7.68 8.07 -0.55
C SER A 25 -8.78 8.57 -1.50
N GLU A 26 -8.50 9.64 -2.23
CA GLU A 26 -9.47 10.22 -3.16
C GLU A 26 -9.42 9.59 -4.54
N SER A 27 -8.37 8.84 -4.86
CA SER A 27 -8.17 8.26 -6.18
C SER A 27 -9.05 7.06 -6.48
N GLY A 28 -9.58 6.41 -5.46
CA GLY A 28 -10.34 5.17 -5.62
C GLY A 28 -9.46 3.94 -5.80
N ILE A 29 -8.13 4.09 -5.74
CA ILE A 29 -7.22 2.97 -5.93
C ILE A 29 -7.46 1.87 -4.90
N LEU A 30 -7.68 2.23 -3.64
CA LEU A 30 -7.89 1.25 -2.59
C LEU A 30 -9.12 0.39 -2.87
N GLU A 31 -10.22 1.03 -3.26
CA GLU A 31 -11.45 0.32 -3.56
C GLU A 31 -11.24 -0.63 -4.76
N GLU A 32 -10.51 -0.17 -5.77
CA GLU A 32 -10.24 -1.01 -6.94
C GLU A 32 -9.37 -2.20 -6.59
N VAL A 33 -8.32 -1.99 -5.79
CA VAL A 33 -7.43 -3.07 -5.40
C VAL A 33 -8.16 -4.10 -4.54
N LEU A 34 -9.03 -3.64 -3.65
CA LEU A 34 -9.76 -4.56 -2.76
C LEU A 34 -10.77 -5.43 -3.50
N LYS A 35 -11.07 -5.11 -4.75
CA LYS A 35 -11.91 -5.95 -5.60
C LYS A 35 -11.11 -7.03 -6.32
N GLU A 36 -9.79 -6.96 -6.29
CA GLU A 36 -8.96 -7.94 -6.99
C GLU A 36 -9.04 -9.30 -6.32
N ASP A 37 -9.07 -10.34 -7.16
CA ASP A 37 -9.09 -11.70 -6.66
C ASP A 37 -7.76 -12.01 -5.99
N GLY A 38 -7.82 -12.54 -4.78
CA GLY A 38 -6.62 -12.94 -4.06
C GLY A 38 -6.01 -11.87 -3.17
N ILE A 39 -6.54 -10.65 -3.16
CA ILE A 39 -6.02 -9.62 -2.26
C ILE A 39 -6.40 -9.96 -0.81
N VAL A 40 -5.42 -9.90 0.09
CA VAL A 40 -5.64 -10.11 1.51
C VAL A 40 -5.50 -8.79 2.25
N ARG A 41 -4.48 -8.02 1.90
CA ARG A 41 -4.20 -6.76 2.59
C ARG A 41 -3.54 -5.79 1.63
N TYR A 42 -3.96 -4.53 1.71
CA TYR A 42 -3.34 -3.44 0.98
C TYR A 42 -3.41 -2.24 1.91
N HIS A 43 -2.28 -1.91 2.55
CA HIS A 43 -2.31 -0.96 3.63
C HIS A 43 -1.05 -0.11 3.67
N TYR A 44 -1.23 1.18 3.98
CA TYR A 44 -0.12 2.10 4.16
C TYR A 44 0.23 2.19 5.63
N TYR A 45 1.53 2.15 5.92
CA TYR A 45 2.06 2.33 7.27
C TYR A 45 3.00 3.53 7.25
N LEU A 46 2.91 4.37 8.27
CA LEU A 46 3.73 5.57 8.35
C LEU A 46 4.98 5.26 9.16
N ASP A 47 6.12 5.71 8.65
CA ASP A 47 7.37 5.56 9.39
C ASP A 47 7.36 6.53 10.58
N GLU A 48 7.58 6.01 11.79
CA GLU A 48 7.46 6.85 12.96
C GLU A 48 8.62 7.84 13.11
N SER A 49 9.78 7.49 12.58
CA SER A 49 10.98 8.33 12.75
C SER A 49 11.25 9.24 11.55
N ASN A 50 10.61 8.97 10.40
CA ASN A 50 10.82 9.81 9.22
C ASN A 50 9.47 10.19 8.61
N PRO A 51 9.09 11.48 8.70
CA PRO A 51 7.77 11.91 8.22
C PRO A 51 7.60 11.87 6.70
N ASP A 52 8.66 11.60 5.97
CA ASP A 52 8.60 11.57 4.50
C ASP A 52 8.60 10.15 3.95
N ILE A 53 8.50 9.14 4.81
CA ILE A 53 8.50 7.74 4.39
C ILE A 53 7.16 7.09 4.70
N ILE A 54 6.64 6.38 3.69
CA ILE A 54 5.44 5.55 3.81
C ILE A 54 5.79 4.16 3.32
N LEU A 55 5.35 3.14 4.05
CA LEU A 55 5.49 1.76 3.64
C LEU A 55 4.13 1.24 3.19
N LEU A 56 4.06 0.72 1.98
CA LEU A 56 2.88 0.00 1.49
C LEU A 56 3.12 -1.48 1.69
N VAL A 57 2.20 -2.14 2.36
CA VAL A 57 2.23 -3.59 2.51
C VAL A 57 1.08 -4.18 1.72
N GLU A 58 1.40 -5.01 0.73
CA GLU A 58 0.42 -5.76 -0.04
C GLU A 58 0.56 -7.24 0.29
N GLU A 59 -0.53 -7.88 0.57
CA GLU A 59 -0.54 -9.30 0.82
C GLU A 59 -1.56 -9.95 -0.09
N TRP A 60 -1.13 -10.98 -0.82
CA TRP A 60 -1.95 -11.66 -1.81
C TRP A 60 -1.96 -13.16 -1.54
N LEU A 61 -3.05 -13.82 -1.90
CA LEU A 61 -3.08 -15.27 -1.91
C LEU A 61 -2.12 -15.77 -2.97
N ALA A 62 -1.74 -17.02 -2.79
CA ALA A 62 -0.64 -17.64 -3.49
C ALA A 62 -0.62 -17.47 -5.00
N ALA A 63 0.54 -17.77 -5.55
CA ALA A 63 0.86 -17.54 -6.95
C ALA A 63 -0.01 -18.31 -7.94
N GLU A 64 -0.79 -19.29 -7.51
CA GLU A 64 -1.70 -19.97 -8.42
C GLU A 64 -2.78 -19.06 -8.99
N HIS A 65 -2.87 -17.83 -8.50
CA HIS A 65 -3.77 -16.82 -9.05
C HIS A 65 -3.10 -15.97 -10.12
N GLN A 66 -1.86 -16.25 -10.41
CA GLN A 66 -1.09 -15.47 -11.37
C GLN A 66 -0.83 -16.23 -12.65
#